data_c518b093306a3ee3cd8458f1ed297302
#
_entry.id   c518b093306a3ee3cd8458f1ed297302
#
_cell.length_a   1.000
_cell.length_b   1.000
_cell.length_c   1.000
_cell.angle_alpha   90.00
_cell.angle_beta   90.00
_cell.angle_gamma   90.00
#
_symmetry.space_group_name_H-M   'P 1'
#
loop_
_entity.id
_entity.type
_entity.pdbx_description
1 polymer ?
#
loop_
_entity_poly.entity_id
_entity_poly.type
_entity_poly.pdbx_seq_one_letter_code
_entity_poly.pdbx_strand_id
1 'polypeptide(L)'
;MTSIVSRAAAASPTRPWPAERVERWPIERLTSYANNPRLHSTADIDKIAASILKWGWTNPVLVDEQGVLIAGHGRVAAAAQLGLTIPIPVIVAQGWSEEEKQAYRLADNELAARGSWYVDLLRSELGDLKNSRFDLGLTGFDPDRLAEILASLGSGGLSDPDSIPDVPDQPVTGPGDVWRLGDHRVGCGDSTNAANVEPVLAGSQPHLMVSDPPYGVGYDPSWRACRGVSSGKLARGKVLNDDRADWRQAYSLFTGDVAYVWHGALHGDVVGGDLTACGFELRAQIVWTKPHFTLSRGHYHWRHETCWYAVREGKAGHWQGGRKQTTGGRSPITIRLAINSASRVGDTPRKSRSSACAVRSSTTAGRASWSTTRFSVRARA
;
A
#
# COMPACT_ATOMS: atom_id res chain seq x y z
N MET A 1 -1.09 22.36 20.52
CA MET A 1 -2.15 21.38 20.87
C MET A 1 -1.68 20.58 22.05
N THR A 2 -2.21 20.84 23.23
CA THR A 2 -1.88 20.10 24.45
C THR A 2 -2.50 18.71 24.30
N SER A 3 -1.68 17.68 24.45
CA SER A 3 -2.10 16.26 24.34
C SER A 3 -3.31 15.99 25.23
N ILE A 4 -4.31 15.26 24.74
CA ILE A 4 -5.48 14.80 25.52
C ILE A 4 -5.02 14.10 26.81
N VAL A 5 -3.88 13.39 26.76
CA VAL A 5 -3.29 12.70 27.91
C VAL A 5 -2.77 13.66 28.98
N SER A 6 -2.19 14.82 28.62
CA SER A 6 -1.71 15.81 29.59
C SER A 6 -2.86 16.53 30.32
N ARG A 7 -4.04 16.59 29.70
CA ARG A 7 -5.23 17.16 30.31
C ARG A 7 -5.93 16.16 31.25
N ALA A 8 -5.83 14.87 30.97
CA ALA A 8 -6.34 13.79 31.81
C ALA A 8 -5.49 13.57 33.07
N ALA A 9 -4.17 13.80 32.99
CA ALA A 9 -3.26 13.65 34.13
C ALA A 9 -3.44 14.70 35.26
N ALA A 10 -4.17 15.80 34.96
CA ALA A 10 -4.48 16.85 35.97
C ALA A 10 -5.83 16.64 36.67
N ALA A 11 -6.60 15.60 36.35
CA ALA A 11 -7.92 15.34 36.90
C ALA A 11 -8.08 13.90 37.36
N SER A 12 -7.98 13.72 38.69
CA SER A 12 -8.54 12.61 39.47
C SER A 12 -8.00 11.19 39.30
N PRO A 13 -8.05 10.40 40.39
CA PRO A 13 -7.63 9.01 40.39
C PRO A 13 -8.38 8.22 39.29
N THR A 14 -7.70 7.25 38.73
CA THR A 14 -8.29 6.29 37.77
C THR A 14 -9.64 5.82 38.31
N ARG A 15 -10.71 6.05 37.56
CA ARG A 15 -12.04 5.55 37.90
C ARG A 15 -11.92 4.05 38.17
N PRO A 16 -12.47 3.54 39.28
CA PRO A 16 -12.42 2.10 39.55
C PRO A 16 -13.10 1.32 38.42
N TRP A 17 -12.78 0.05 38.30
CA TRP A 17 -13.44 -0.85 37.36
C TRP A 17 -14.97 -0.77 37.54
N PRO A 18 -15.75 -0.68 36.45
CA PRO A 18 -17.19 -0.41 36.55
C PRO A 18 -18.03 -1.52 37.18
N ALA A 19 -17.44 -2.69 37.43
CA ALA A 19 -18.09 -3.84 38.01
C ALA A 19 -17.24 -4.51 39.09
N GLU A 20 -17.86 -5.07 40.11
CA GLU A 20 -17.16 -5.87 41.13
C GLU A 20 -16.72 -7.25 40.59
N ARG A 21 -17.45 -7.80 39.61
CA ARG A 21 -17.23 -9.13 39.07
C ARG A 21 -17.83 -9.29 37.67
N VAL A 22 -17.39 -10.34 36.96
CA VAL A 22 -18.07 -10.83 35.75
C VAL A 22 -19.22 -11.75 36.17
N GLU A 23 -20.43 -11.43 35.79
CA GLU A 23 -21.60 -12.21 36.05
C GLU A 23 -21.93 -13.13 34.88
N ARG A 24 -22.84 -14.08 35.08
CA ARG A 24 -23.38 -14.92 34.00
C ARG A 24 -24.87 -14.70 33.89
N TRP A 25 -25.29 -14.19 32.75
CA TRP A 25 -26.69 -13.87 32.49
C TRP A 25 -27.25 -14.68 31.31
N PRO A 26 -28.51 -15.12 31.39
CA PRO A 26 -29.20 -15.66 30.23
C PRO A 26 -29.37 -14.57 29.16
N ILE A 27 -29.31 -14.95 27.88
CA ILE A 27 -29.33 -14.00 26.75
C ILE A 27 -30.64 -13.19 26.75
N GLU A 28 -31.72 -13.81 27.16
CA GLU A 28 -33.07 -13.22 27.21
C GLU A 28 -33.17 -12.03 28.18
N ARG A 29 -32.24 -11.91 29.11
CA ARG A 29 -32.13 -10.76 30.01
C ARG A 29 -31.53 -9.54 29.33
N LEU A 30 -30.91 -9.71 28.18
CA LEU A 30 -30.17 -8.66 27.50
C LEU A 30 -31.06 -7.93 26.50
N THR A 31 -31.02 -6.60 26.53
CA THR A 31 -31.75 -5.76 25.58
C THR A 31 -30.78 -4.99 24.72
N SER A 32 -30.93 -5.11 23.41
CA SER A 32 -30.16 -4.30 22.47
C SER A 32 -30.51 -2.82 22.59
N TYR A 33 -29.51 -1.94 22.57
CA TYR A 33 -29.75 -0.51 22.54
C TYR A 33 -30.31 -0.09 21.16
N ALA A 34 -31.52 0.45 21.13
CA ALA A 34 -32.28 0.75 19.90
C ALA A 34 -31.54 1.75 18.98
N ASN A 35 -30.82 2.72 19.56
CA ASN A 35 -30.09 3.75 18.82
C ASN A 35 -28.61 3.40 18.61
N ASN A 36 -28.25 2.10 18.52
CA ASN A 36 -26.87 1.71 18.25
C ASN A 36 -26.46 2.12 16.83
N PRO A 37 -25.48 3.03 16.65
CA PRO A 37 -25.08 3.50 15.32
C PRO A 37 -24.21 2.49 14.56
N ARG A 38 -23.69 1.46 15.25
CA ARG A 38 -22.86 0.44 14.59
C ARG A 38 -23.73 -0.64 13.97
N LEU A 39 -23.60 -0.79 12.66
CA LEU A 39 -24.26 -1.85 11.90
C LEU A 39 -23.32 -3.05 11.78
N HIS A 40 -23.89 -4.23 11.89
CA HIS A 40 -23.22 -5.50 11.60
C HIS A 40 -23.95 -6.17 10.42
N SER A 41 -23.22 -6.52 9.38
CA SER A 41 -23.77 -7.33 8.29
C SER A 41 -23.98 -8.79 8.77
N THR A 42 -24.81 -9.53 8.07
CA THR A 42 -24.99 -10.99 8.34
C THR A 42 -23.64 -11.70 8.29
N ALA A 43 -22.79 -11.37 7.32
CA ALA A 43 -21.45 -11.94 7.20
C ALA A 43 -20.55 -11.62 8.42
N ASP A 44 -20.66 -10.43 9.02
CA ASP A 44 -19.92 -10.12 10.25
C ASP A 44 -20.41 -10.94 11.43
N ILE A 45 -21.73 -11.10 11.54
CA ILE A 45 -22.34 -11.94 12.59
C ILE A 45 -21.91 -13.40 12.41
N ASP A 46 -21.87 -13.93 11.20
CA ASP A 46 -21.39 -15.30 10.91
C ASP A 46 -19.94 -15.51 11.35
N LYS A 47 -19.05 -14.53 11.11
CA LYS A 47 -17.66 -14.59 11.58
C LYS A 47 -17.56 -14.59 13.11
N ILE A 48 -18.36 -13.78 13.78
CA ILE A 48 -18.42 -13.74 15.25
C ILE A 48 -18.97 -15.08 15.77
N ALA A 49 -20.00 -15.62 15.15
CA ALA A 49 -20.56 -16.93 15.50
C ALA A 49 -19.53 -18.05 15.36
N ALA A 50 -18.80 -18.11 14.25
CA ALA A 50 -17.71 -19.05 14.03
C ALA A 50 -16.61 -18.93 15.10
N SER A 51 -16.26 -17.71 15.49
CA SER A 51 -15.33 -17.43 16.57
C SER A 51 -15.82 -17.98 17.93
N ILE A 52 -17.08 -17.75 18.27
CA ILE A 52 -17.71 -18.26 19.50
C ILE A 52 -17.73 -19.80 19.50
N LEU A 53 -18.05 -20.44 18.39
CA LEU A 53 -18.04 -21.90 18.28
C LEU A 53 -16.63 -22.48 18.45
N LYS A 54 -15.61 -21.81 17.92
CA LYS A 54 -14.23 -22.31 17.95
C LYS A 54 -13.54 -22.12 19.30
N TRP A 55 -13.65 -20.91 19.88
CA TRP A 55 -12.90 -20.53 21.08
C TRP A 55 -13.77 -20.35 22.32
N GLY A 56 -15.08 -20.52 22.19
CA GLY A 56 -16.02 -20.19 23.26
C GLY A 56 -16.21 -18.69 23.41
N TRP A 57 -16.88 -18.31 24.48
CA TRP A 57 -17.13 -16.91 24.79
C TRP A 57 -15.93 -16.29 25.51
N THR A 58 -15.08 -15.58 24.81
CA THR A 58 -13.80 -15.08 25.33
C THR A 58 -13.89 -13.70 26.01
N ASN A 59 -14.80 -12.81 25.54
CA ASN A 59 -14.90 -11.43 26.03
C ASN A 59 -16.29 -11.15 26.58
N PRO A 60 -16.47 -10.72 27.85
CA PRO A 60 -17.76 -10.35 28.39
C PRO A 60 -18.45 -9.25 27.59
N VAL A 61 -19.77 -9.17 27.63
CA VAL A 61 -20.54 -8.01 27.16
C VAL A 61 -20.67 -7.00 28.29
N LEU A 62 -20.73 -5.72 27.96
CA LEU A 62 -20.97 -4.65 28.91
C LEU A 62 -22.43 -4.20 28.81
N VAL A 63 -23.11 -4.15 29.96
CA VAL A 63 -24.52 -3.74 30.07
C VAL A 63 -24.68 -2.74 31.19
N ASP A 64 -25.84 -2.07 31.23
CA ASP A 64 -26.26 -1.31 32.39
C ASP A 64 -27.00 -2.20 33.41
N GLU A 65 -27.45 -1.62 34.51
CA GLU A 65 -28.17 -2.32 35.58
C GLU A 65 -29.52 -2.90 35.10
N GLN A 66 -30.09 -2.36 34.04
CA GLN A 66 -31.33 -2.83 33.43
C GLN A 66 -31.14 -3.91 32.37
N GLY A 67 -29.87 -4.20 32.03
CA GLY A 67 -29.52 -5.19 31.01
C GLY A 67 -29.46 -4.65 29.59
N VAL A 68 -29.48 -3.32 29.41
CA VAL A 68 -29.31 -2.70 28.09
C VAL A 68 -27.84 -2.73 27.68
N LEU A 69 -27.57 -3.21 26.48
CA LEU A 69 -26.20 -3.36 25.95
C LEU A 69 -25.51 -2.00 25.78
N ILE A 70 -24.30 -1.91 26.33
CA ILE A 70 -23.36 -0.82 26.12
C ILE A 70 -22.28 -1.25 25.10
N ALA A 71 -21.73 -2.47 25.24
CA ALA A 71 -20.78 -3.03 24.27
C ALA A 71 -21.01 -4.53 24.05
N GLY A 72 -20.74 -5.02 22.83
CA GLY A 72 -20.85 -6.43 22.47
C GLY A 72 -22.13 -6.82 21.72
N HIS A 73 -22.84 -5.88 21.10
CA HIS A 73 -24.06 -6.13 20.31
C HIS A 73 -23.89 -7.25 19.28
N GLY A 74 -22.79 -7.25 18.51
CA GLY A 74 -22.52 -8.30 17.53
C GLY A 74 -22.37 -9.70 18.14
N ARG A 75 -21.77 -9.80 19.35
CA ARG A 75 -21.63 -11.08 20.06
C ARG A 75 -22.97 -11.62 20.55
N VAL A 76 -23.84 -10.75 21.05
CA VAL A 76 -25.20 -11.15 21.47
C VAL A 76 -26.02 -11.56 20.24
N ALA A 77 -25.93 -10.84 19.12
CA ALA A 77 -26.60 -11.20 17.88
C ALA A 77 -26.11 -12.57 17.36
N ALA A 78 -24.81 -12.83 17.39
CA ALA A 78 -24.24 -14.11 17.00
C ALA A 78 -24.68 -15.26 17.92
N ALA A 79 -24.76 -15.02 19.23
CA ALA A 79 -25.25 -16.01 20.18
C ALA A 79 -26.74 -16.33 19.96
N ALA A 80 -27.56 -15.33 19.65
CA ALA A 80 -28.97 -15.52 19.31
C ALA A 80 -29.11 -16.32 18.00
N GLN A 81 -28.30 -16.03 16.98
CA GLN A 81 -28.26 -16.79 15.73
C GLN A 81 -27.88 -18.25 15.95
N LEU A 82 -26.94 -18.53 16.85
CA LEU A 82 -26.51 -19.87 17.22
C LEU A 82 -27.52 -20.62 18.12
N GLY A 83 -28.57 -19.96 18.59
CA GLY A 83 -29.52 -20.51 19.52
C GLY A 83 -28.88 -20.92 20.88
N LEU A 84 -27.87 -20.15 21.35
CA LEU A 84 -27.22 -20.48 22.59
C LEU A 84 -28.14 -20.25 23.79
N THR A 85 -28.34 -21.29 24.59
CA THR A 85 -29.13 -21.25 25.82
C THR A 85 -28.29 -21.12 27.10
N ILE A 86 -26.96 -21.17 26.96
CA ILE A 86 -26.06 -21.05 28.09
C ILE A 86 -25.93 -19.60 28.55
N PRO A 87 -25.83 -19.34 29.87
CA PRO A 87 -25.60 -17.98 30.35
C PRO A 87 -24.25 -17.46 29.89
N ILE A 88 -24.24 -16.23 29.38
CA ILE A 88 -23.04 -15.56 28.85
C ILE A 88 -22.38 -14.65 29.89
N PRO A 89 -21.06 -14.39 29.80
CA PRO A 89 -20.38 -13.51 30.72
C PRO A 89 -20.73 -12.04 30.47
N VAL A 90 -21.07 -11.34 31.53
CA VAL A 90 -21.58 -9.97 31.52
C VAL A 90 -20.82 -9.13 32.55
N ILE A 91 -20.47 -7.92 32.19
CA ILE A 91 -20.01 -6.86 33.09
C ILE A 91 -21.13 -5.84 33.22
N VAL A 92 -21.56 -5.50 34.44
CA VAL A 92 -22.59 -4.51 34.69
C VAL A 92 -21.93 -3.18 35.02
N ALA A 93 -22.14 -2.17 34.19
CA ALA A 93 -21.67 -0.80 34.40
C ALA A 93 -22.56 -0.10 35.45
N GLN A 94 -22.11 -0.06 36.68
CA GLN A 94 -22.84 0.54 37.77
C GLN A 94 -22.58 2.05 37.89
N GLY A 95 -23.65 2.82 38.14
CA GLY A 95 -23.57 4.25 38.41
C GLY A 95 -23.13 5.11 37.21
N TRP A 96 -23.23 4.61 35.98
CA TRP A 96 -22.97 5.41 34.77
C TRP A 96 -24.21 6.23 34.37
N SER A 97 -23.99 7.51 34.06
CA SER A 97 -25.05 8.33 33.48
C SER A 97 -25.39 7.90 32.07
N GLU A 98 -26.53 8.32 31.53
CA GLU A 98 -26.92 8.00 30.15
C GLU A 98 -25.95 8.58 29.13
N GLU A 99 -25.42 9.79 29.40
CA GLU A 99 -24.40 10.42 28.55
C GLU A 99 -23.10 9.63 28.56
N GLU A 100 -22.69 9.09 29.69
CA GLU A 100 -21.49 8.25 29.80
C GLU A 100 -21.66 6.94 29.04
N LYS A 101 -22.81 6.27 29.18
CA LYS A 101 -23.15 5.06 28.41
C LYS A 101 -23.15 5.33 26.92
N GLN A 102 -23.74 6.44 26.48
CA GLN A 102 -23.79 6.86 25.08
C GLN A 102 -22.37 7.16 24.55
N ALA A 103 -21.59 7.94 25.28
CA ALA A 103 -20.22 8.28 24.88
C ALA A 103 -19.32 7.04 24.79
N TYR A 104 -19.46 6.10 25.73
CA TYR A 104 -18.67 4.88 25.73
C TYR A 104 -19.05 3.96 24.56
N ARG A 105 -20.33 3.83 24.20
CA ARG A 105 -20.75 3.07 22.99
C ARG A 105 -20.04 3.55 21.74
N LEU A 106 -19.86 4.87 21.61
CA LEU A 106 -19.14 5.45 20.47
C LEU A 106 -17.63 5.21 20.59
N ALA A 107 -17.05 5.43 21.77
CA ALA A 107 -15.63 5.32 22.00
C ALA A 107 -15.11 3.89 21.82
N ASP A 108 -15.81 2.88 22.35
CA ASP A 108 -15.42 1.46 22.22
C ASP A 108 -15.30 1.04 20.76
N ASN A 109 -16.27 1.45 19.94
CA ASN A 109 -16.26 1.14 18.50
C ASN A 109 -15.17 1.91 17.73
N GLU A 110 -15.04 3.22 17.99
CA GLU A 110 -14.07 4.08 17.28
C GLU A 110 -12.62 3.73 17.63
N LEU A 111 -12.34 3.47 18.92
CA LEU A 111 -10.99 3.11 19.36
C LEU A 111 -10.54 1.77 18.80
N ALA A 112 -11.43 0.77 18.73
CA ALA A 112 -11.14 -0.52 18.11
C ALA A 112 -10.84 -0.39 16.60
N ALA A 113 -11.52 0.54 15.91
CA ALA A 113 -11.34 0.76 14.47
C ALA A 113 -10.05 1.54 14.13
N ARG A 114 -9.43 2.24 15.08
CA ARG A 114 -8.20 3.03 14.88
C ARG A 114 -6.93 2.22 14.82
N GLY A 115 -6.94 0.97 15.25
CA GLY A 115 -5.80 0.07 15.17
C GLY A 115 -5.39 -0.19 13.72
N SER A 116 -4.08 -0.21 13.44
CA SER A 116 -3.54 -0.63 12.15
C SER A 116 -2.64 -1.84 12.33
N TRP A 117 -2.60 -2.70 11.30
CA TRP A 117 -1.73 -3.86 11.29
C TRP A 117 -0.33 -3.50 10.78
N TYR A 118 0.70 -4.01 11.43
CA TYR A 118 2.03 -4.08 10.84
C TYR A 118 1.99 -5.22 9.80
N VAL A 119 1.85 -4.86 8.53
CA VAL A 119 1.44 -5.78 7.46
C VAL A 119 2.41 -6.95 7.28
N ASP A 120 3.72 -6.72 7.42
CA ASP A 120 4.72 -7.77 7.22
C ASP A 120 4.69 -8.82 8.34
N LEU A 121 4.52 -8.37 9.60
CA LEU A 121 4.34 -9.28 10.72
C LEU A 121 3.02 -10.05 10.62
N LEU A 122 1.93 -9.36 10.28
CA LEU A 122 0.63 -10.00 10.04
C LEU A 122 0.71 -11.06 8.94
N ARG A 123 1.46 -10.77 7.87
CA ARG A 123 1.68 -11.72 6.77
C ARG A 123 2.43 -12.96 7.24
N SER A 124 3.47 -12.78 8.05
CA SER A 124 4.24 -13.88 8.65
C SER A 124 3.34 -14.79 9.48
N GLU A 125 2.58 -14.21 10.41
CA GLU A 125 1.66 -14.94 11.29
C GLU A 125 0.59 -15.71 10.50
N LEU A 126 -0.04 -15.06 9.50
CA LEU A 126 -1.02 -15.71 8.63
C LEU A 126 -0.38 -16.81 7.76
N GLY A 127 0.88 -16.63 7.36
CA GLY A 127 1.66 -17.63 6.63
C GLY A 127 1.91 -18.89 7.47
N ASP A 128 2.30 -18.72 8.71
CA ASP A 128 2.55 -19.80 9.66
C ASP A 128 1.28 -20.56 9.98
N LEU A 129 0.15 -19.86 10.19
CA LEU A 129 -1.16 -20.48 10.36
C LEU A 129 -1.57 -21.30 9.12
N LYS A 130 -1.35 -20.76 7.92
CA LYS A 130 -1.62 -21.45 6.65
C LYS A 130 -0.77 -22.72 6.51
N ASN A 131 0.51 -22.65 6.84
CA ASN A 131 1.43 -23.78 6.81
C ASN A 131 1.03 -24.87 7.80
N SER A 132 0.47 -24.47 8.95
CA SER A 132 -0.09 -25.36 9.96
C SER A 132 -1.47 -25.92 9.58
N ARG A 133 -1.99 -25.59 8.39
CA ARG A 133 -3.33 -25.97 7.91
C ARG A 133 -4.46 -25.47 8.80
N PHE A 134 -4.23 -24.36 9.50
CA PHE A 134 -5.29 -23.73 10.29
C PHE A 134 -6.28 -23.00 9.37
N ASP A 135 -7.55 -23.03 9.72
CA ASP A 135 -8.60 -22.34 8.96
C ASP A 135 -8.48 -20.81 9.15
N LEU A 136 -7.96 -20.13 8.14
CA LEU A 136 -7.78 -18.68 8.16
C LEU A 136 -9.10 -17.90 8.16
N GLY A 137 -10.21 -18.49 7.78
CA GLY A 137 -11.54 -17.87 7.89
C GLY A 137 -11.90 -17.50 9.33
N LEU A 138 -11.34 -18.22 10.30
CA LEU A 138 -11.52 -17.96 11.73
C LEU A 138 -10.76 -16.73 12.24
N THR A 139 -9.83 -16.17 11.46
CA THR A 139 -9.10 -14.94 11.83
C THR A 139 -9.93 -13.67 11.68
N GLY A 140 -11.12 -13.76 11.06
CA GLY A 140 -12.02 -12.62 10.84
C GLY A 140 -11.72 -11.80 9.59
N PHE A 141 -10.59 -12.03 8.90
CA PHE A 141 -10.29 -11.37 7.64
C PHE A 141 -11.21 -11.86 6.52
N ASP A 142 -11.55 -10.95 5.58
CA ASP A 142 -12.26 -11.34 4.37
C ASP A 142 -11.35 -12.16 3.44
N PRO A 143 -11.90 -13.12 2.66
CA PRO A 143 -11.12 -13.95 1.75
C PRO A 143 -10.27 -13.16 0.77
N ASP A 144 -10.82 -12.08 0.19
CA ASP A 144 -10.08 -11.20 -0.73
C ASP A 144 -8.92 -10.49 -0.01
N ARG A 145 -9.14 -10.05 1.22
CA ARG A 145 -8.11 -9.43 2.04
C ARG A 145 -7.02 -10.41 2.46
N LEU A 146 -7.38 -11.64 2.81
CA LEU A 146 -6.43 -12.73 3.06
C LEU A 146 -5.60 -13.03 1.81
N ALA A 147 -6.26 -13.14 0.66
CA ALA A 147 -5.57 -13.36 -0.61
C ALA A 147 -4.60 -12.22 -0.93
N GLU A 148 -4.98 -10.96 -0.71
CA GLU A 148 -4.12 -9.79 -0.90
C GLU A 148 -2.89 -9.83 0.02
N ILE A 149 -3.08 -10.09 1.32
CA ILE A 149 -1.97 -10.15 2.29
C ILE A 149 -1.02 -11.30 1.96
N LEU A 150 -1.56 -12.47 1.60
CA LEU A 150 -0.80 -13.69 1.33
C LEU A 150 -0.25 -13.76 -0.10
N ALA A 151 -0.81 -13.04 -1.08
CA ALA A 151 -0.31 -13.03 -2.46
C ALA A 151 1.14 -12.57 -2.57
N SER A 152 1.61 -11.79 -1.59
CA SER A 152 3.01 -11.39 -1.50
C SER A 152 3.96 -12.54 -1.06
N LEU A 153 3.44 -13.69 -0.59
CA LEU A 153 4.23 -14.88 -0.25
C LEU A 153 4.67 -15.69 -1.49
N GLY A 154 3.96 -15.51 -2.63
CA GLY A 154 4.23 -16.27 -3.86
C GLY A 154 5.36 -15.73 -4.73
N SER A 155 5.96 -14.60 -4.37
CA SER A 155 7.05 -13.96 -5.13
C SER A 155 8.30 -13.69 -4.28
N GLY A 156 8.48 -14.40 -3.19
CA GLY A 156 9.74 -14.36 -2.43
C GLY A 156 10.88 -14.79 -3.35
N GLY A 157 11.64 -13.82 -3.89
CA GLY A 157 12.92 -14.10 -4.48
C GLY A 157 13.85 -14.77 -3.43
N LEU A 158 14.95 -15.36 -3.89
CA LEU A 158 15.93 -16.02 -3.02
C LEU A 158 16.65 -15.05 -2.05
N SER A 159 16.33 -13.75 -2.11
CA SER A 159 16.87 -12.70 -1.26
C SER A 159 15.76 -11.87 -0.64
N ASP A 160 16.00 -11.37 0.56
CA ASP A 160 15.14 -10.37 1.22
C ASP A 160 14.96 -9.16 0.29
N PRO A 161 13.72 -8.80 -0.12
CA PRO A 161 13.50 -7.67 -1.01
C PRO A 161 13.92 -6.32 -0.40
N ASP A 162 14.01 -6.22 0.93
CA ASP A 162 14.44 -5.04 1.67
C ASP A 162 15.94 -5.06 1.99
N SER A 163 16.64 -6.17 1.72
CA SER A 163 18.09 -6.27 1.86
C SER A 163 18.78 -5.42 0.80
N ILE A 164 19.47 -4.38 1.23
CA ILE A 164 20.32 -3.56 0.37
C ILE A 164 21.73 -4.17 0.42
N PRO A 165 22.21 -4.80 -0.66
CA PRO A 165 23.58 -5.32 -0.70
C PRO A 165 24.57 -4.16 -0.58
N ASP A 166 25.69 -4.43 0.06
CA ASP A 166 26.79 -3.46 0.13
C ASP A 166 27.25 -3.09 -1.28
N VAL A 167 27.49 -1.80 -1.48
CA VAL A 167 27.97 -1.29 -2.77
C VAL A 167 29.44 -1.78 -2.93
N PRO A 168 29.77 -2.52 -4.00
CA PRO A 168 31.12 -2.95 -4.22
C PRO A 168 32.05 -1.73 -4.40
N ASP A 169 33.27 -1.83 -3.91
CA ASP A 169 34.26 -0.74 -4.00
C ASP A 169 34.58 -0.37 -5.46
N GLN A 170 34.50 -1.35 -6.35
CA GLN A 170 34.61 -1.15 -7.79
C GLN A 170 33.32 -1.56 -8.48
N PRO A 171 32.74 -0.70 -9.34
CA PRO A 171 31.52 -1.03 -10.08
C PRO A 171 31.85 -2.16 -11.09
N VAL A 172 31.02 -3.19 -11.09
CA VAL A 172 31.09 -4.31 -12.06
C VAL A 172 30.45 -3.90 -13.41
N THR A 173 29.52 -2.96 -13.39
CA THR A 173 28.78 -2.52 -14.57
C THR A 173 29.25 -1.14 -14.99
N GLY A 174 29.62 -1.00 -16.25
CA GLY A 174 29.98 0.27 -16.89
C GLY A 174 28.91 0.81 -17.85
N PRO A 175 29.05 2.08 -18.31
CA PRO A 175 28.20 2.64 -19.35
C PRO A 175 28.31 1.82 -20.66
N GLY A 176 27.14 1.47 -21.24
CA GLY A 176 27.05 0.64 -22.45
C GLY A 176 26.84 -0.84 -22.16
N ASP A 177 27.03 -1.31 -20.93
CA ASP A 177 26.81 -2.71 -20.59
C ASP A 177 25.33 -3.09 -20.63
N VAL A 178 25.03 -4.26 -21.17
CA VAL A 178 23.70 -4.88 -21.17
C VAL A 178 23.78 -6.27 -20.56
N TRP A 179 23.09 -6.44 -19.45
CA TRP A 179 22.96 -7.70 -18.73
C TRP A 179 21.72 -8.45 -19.15
N ARG A 180 21.85 -9.75 -19.37
CA ARG A 180 20.72 -10.65 -19.63
C ARG A 180 20.36 -11.41 -18.36
N LEU A 181 19.08 -11.32 -17.95
CA LEU A 181 18.52 -11.94 -16.76
C LEU A 181 17.34 -12.83 -17.18
N GLY A 182 17.61 -14.01 -17.66
CA GLY A 182 16.61 -14.87 -18.30
C GLY A 182 16.06 -14.18 -19.57
N ASP A 183 14.77 -13.89 -19.57
CA ASP A 183 14.08 -13.18 -20.66
C ASP A 183 14.18 -11.65 -20.57
N HIS A 184 14.80 -11.14 -19.50
CA HIS A 184 14.92 -9.71 -19.26
C HIS A 184 16.30 -9.20 -19.65
N ARG A 185 16.37 -7.90 -20.00
CA ARG A 185 17.63 -7.18 -20.20
C ARG A 185 17.67 -5.95 -19.32
N VAL A 186 18.83 -5.64 -18.80
CA VAL A 186 19.11 -4.43 -18.02
C VAL A 186 20.32 -3.75 -18.65
N GLY A 187 20.13 -2.52 -19.14
CA GLY A 187 21.20 -1.71 -19.70
C GLY A 187 21.65 -0.64 -18.71
N CYS A 188 22.94 -0.35 -18.72
CA CYS A 188 23.54 0.80 -18.05
C CYS A 188 23.96 1.81 -19.10
N GLY A 189 23.34 3.01 -19.11
CA GLY A 189 23.67 4.02 -20.10
C GLY A 189 22.73 5.21 -20.11
N ASP A 190 22.96 6.12 -21.03
CA ASP A 190 22.13 7.30 -21.24
C ASP A 190 20.88 6.91 -22.06
N SER A 191 19.70 7.05 -21.43
CA SER A 191 18.41 6.73 -22.06
C SER A 191 18.00 7.69 -23.16
N THR A 192 18.69 8.82 -23.32
CA THR A 192 18.46 9.77 -24.44
C THR A 192 19.25 9.37 -25.68
N ASN A 193 20.19 8.43 -25.56
CA ASN A 193 21.02 7.96 -26.66
C ASN A 193 20.52 6.64 -27.21
N ALA A 194 20.10 6.62 -28.48
CA ALA A 194 19.61 5.44 -29.19
C ALA A 194 20.62 4.27 -29.15
N ALA A 195 21.92 4.55 -29.26
CA ALA A 195 22.94 3.52 -29.21
C ALA A 195 23.01 2.77 -27.85
N ASN A 196 22.54 3.36 -26.76
CA ASN A 196 22.41 2.70 -25.46
C ASN A 196 21.08 1.95 -25.31
N VAL A 197 20.03 2.40 -25.98
CA VAL A 197 18.67 1.85 -25.88
C VAL A 197 18.48 0.64 -26.80
N GLU A 198 18.96 0.70 -28.03
CA GLU A 198 18.81 -0.36 -29.03
C GLU A 198 19.31 -1.74 -28.59
N PRO A 199 20.50 -1.89 -27.95
CA PRO A 199 20.97 -3.19 -27.45
C PRO A 199 20.07 -3.78 -26.37
N VAL A 200 19.44 -2.95 -25.55
CA VAL A 200 18.49 -3.39 -24.53
C VAL A 200 17.21 -3.90 -25.17
N LEU A 201 16.70 -3.20 -26.19
CA LEU A 201 15.54 -3.61 -26.94
C LEU A 201 15.80 -4.85 -27.80
N ALA A 202 17.00 -4.97 -28.39
CA ALA A 202 17.44 -6.09 -29.24
C ALA A 202 16.35 -6.48 -30.27
N GLY A 203 15.81 -5.51 -30.99
CA GLY A 203 14.77 -5.69 -31.99
C GLY A 203 13.36 -5.89 -31.43
N SER A 204 13.16 -5.90 -30.11
CA SER A 204 11.82 -5.96 -29.51
C SER A 204 11.11 -4.61 -29.64
N GLN A 205 9.80 -4.64 -29.88
CA GLN A 205 8.95 -3.45 -29.86
C GLN A 205 8.06 -3.46 -28.61
N PRO A 206 8.46 -2.79 -27.53
CA PRO A 206 7.65 -2.73 -26.32
C PRO A 206 6.43 -1.84 -26.55
N HIS A 207 5.26 -2.26 -26.09
CA HIS A 207 4.04 -1.47 -26.15
C HIS A 207 3.80 -0.59 -24.91
N LEU A 208 4.57 -0.81 -23.84
CA LEU A 208 4.46 -0.11 -22.56
C LEU A 208 5.81 0.44 -22.12
N MET A 209 5.84 1.72 -21.79
CA MET A 209 6.95 2.40 -21.11
C MET A 209 6.53 2.73 -19.68
N VAL A 210 7.38 2.43 -18.70
CA VAL A 210 7.28 2.93 -17.32
C VAL A 210 8.58 3.62 -16.98
N SER A 211 8.52 4.93 -16.81
CA SER A 211 9.69 5.78 -16.57
C SER A 211 9.58 6.53 -15.26
N ASP A 212 10.71 6.58 -14.55
CA ASP A 212 10.89 7.37 -13.32
C ASP A 212 12.22 8.13 -13.48
N PRO A 213 12.24 9.20 -14.30
CA PRO A 213 13.43 9.99 -14.57
C PRO A 213 13.77 10.90 -13.39
N PRO A 214 14.98 11.49 -13.34
CA PRO A 214 15.26 12.58 -12.42
C PRO A 214 14.27 13.74 -12.61
N TYR A 215 13.81 14.34 -11.49
CA TYR A 215 12.66 15.27 -11.51
C TYR A 215 13.03 16.72 -11.75
N GLY A 216 14.31 17.04 -11.89
CA GLY A 216 14.77 18.42 -12.07
C GLY A 216 14.72 19.26 -10.78
N VAL A 217 14.81 18.59 -9.62
CA VAL A 217 14.73 19.27 -8.31
C VAL A 217 16.08 19.57 -7.68
N GLY A 218 17.18 19.21 -8.37
CA GLY A 218 18.55 19.41 -7.90
C GLY A 218 18.82 18.74 -6.56
N TYR A 219 18.32 17.51 -6.36
CA TYR A 219 18.35 16.83 -5.08
C TYR A 219 19.78 16.52 -4.64
N ASP A 220 20.15 17.06 -3.48
CA ASP A 220 21.40 16.78 -2.78
C ASP A 220 21.10 16.25 -1.37
N PRO A 221 21.31 14.95 -1.12
CA PRO A 221 21.04 14.36 0.19
C PRO A 221 22.03 14.77 1.30
N SER A 222 23.16 15.40 0.97
CA SER A 222 24.22 15.79 1.93
C SER A 222 23.72 16.70 3.03
N TRP A 223 22.68 17.52 2.77
CA TRP A 223 22.10 18.41 3.76
C TRP A 223 21.51 17.68 4.97
N ARG A 224 21.08 16.43 4.81
CA ARG A 224 20.51 15.61 5.90
C ARG A 224 21.58 15.24 6.91
N ALA A 225 22.79 14.89 6.43
CA ALA A 225 23.92 14.60 7.28
C ALA A 225 24.39 15.85 8.04
N CYS A 226 24.42 17.00 7.36
CA CYS A 226 24.78 18.31 7.99
C CYS A 226 23.81 18.76 9.07
N ARG A 227 22.55 18.28 9.05
CA ARG A 227 21.50 18.63 10.02
C ARG A 227 21.23 17.55 11.06
N GLY A 228 22.03 16.48 11.12
CA GLY A 228 21.84 15.39 12.07
C GLY A 228 20.55 14.56 11.89
N VAL A 229 19.90 14.68 10.72
CA VAL A 229 18.61 14.01 10.42
C VAL A 229 18.79 12.56 9.96
N SER A 230 20.01 12.14 9.62
CA SER A 230 20.31 10.75 9.28
C SER A 230 21.72 10.34 9.72
N SER A 231 21.87 9.09 10.15
CA SER A 231 23.11 8.48 10.64
C SER A 231 24.08 8.07 9.52
N GLY A 232 24.30 8.93 8.54
CA GLY A 232 25.54 8.90 7.73
C GLY A 232 25.78 7.78 6.72
N LYS A 233 25.00 6.71 6.66
CA LYS A 233 25.16 5.64 5.66
C LYS A 233 24.30 5.77 4.41
N LEU A 234 23.32 6.68 4.43
CA LEU A 234 22.42 6.91 3.33
C LEU A 234 22.99 7.95 2.36
N ALA A 235 23.02 7.58 1.12
CA ALA A 235 23.14 8.43 -0.07
C ALA A 235 24.11 9.61 0.02
N ARG A 236 25.30 9.45 -0.52
CA ARG A 236 26.24 10.56 -0.73
C ARG A 236 26.27 10.93 -2.22
N GLY A 237 26.22 12.22 -2.51
CA GLY A 237 26.35 12.77 -3.86
C GLY A 237 25.03 13.27 -4.46
N LYS A 238 25.15 14.14 -5.44
CA LYS A 238 24.02 14.68 -6.22
C LYS A 238 23.47 13.60 -7.15
N VAL A 239 22.16 13.62 -7.39
CA VAL A 239 21.55 12.85 -8.46
C VAL A 239 22.01 13.42 -9.79
N LEU A 240 22.53 12.59 -10.70
CA LEU A 240 22.96 13.03 -12.02
C LEU A 240 21.75 13.42 -12.86
N ASN A 241 21.90 14.49 -13.65
CA ASN A 241 20.86 15.03 -14.54
C ASN A 241 19.56 15.44 -13.82
N ASP A 242 19.60 15.69 -12.50
CA ASP A 242 18.46 16.19 -11.72
C ASP A 242 18.40 17.74 -11.72
N ASP A 243 19.04 18.35 -12.69
CA ASP A 243 19.02 19.79 -13.00
C ASP A 243 18.01 20.14 -14.10
N ARG A 244 17.37 19.12 -14.70
CA ARG A 244 16.36 19.26 -15.76
C ARG A 244 15.19 18.30 -15.56
N ALA A 245 14.01 18.70 -16.03
CA ALA A 245 12.80 17.88 -16.09
C ALA A 245 12.41 17.48 -17.53
N ASP A 246 13.05 18.05 -18.54
CA ASP A 246 12.84 17.73 -19.96
C ASP A 246 13.57 16.43 -20.32
N TRP A 247 12.78 15.41 -20.67
CA TRP A 247 13.25 14.09 -21.09
C TRP A 247 12.68 13.67 -22.45
N ARG A 248 12.28 14.64 -23.27
CA ARG A 248 11.67 14.44 -24.59
C ARG A 248 12.50 13.50 -25.48
N GLN A 249 13.84 13.67 -25.45
CA GLN A 249 14.74 12.80 -26.24
C GLN A 249 14.61 11.33 -25.85
N ALA A 250 14.48 11.01 -24.56
CA ALA A 250 14.29 9.64 -24.10
C ALA A 250 12.89 9.10 -24.49
N TYR A 251 11.85 9.92 -24.38
CA TYR A 251 10.49 9.51 -24.72
C TYR A 251 10.32 9.31 -26.23
N SER A 252 11.04 10.06 -27.06
CA SER A 252 11.00 9.92 -28.52
C SER A 252 11.56 8.59 -29.04
N LEU A 253 12.45 7.94 -28.26
CA LEU A 253 12.98 6.61 -28.58
C LEU A 253 12.00 5.48 -28.30
N PHE A 254 10.91 5.75 -27.61
CA PHE A 254 9.87 4.77 -27.34
C PHE A 254 8.79 4.81 -28.42
N THR A 255 8.61 3.70 -29.12
CA THR A 255 7.68 3.58 -30.27
C THR A 255 6.34 2.93 -29.91
N GLY A 256 6.17 2.50 -28.64
CA GLY A 256 4.96 1.81 -28.19
C GLY A 256 3.79 2.75 -27.89
N ASP A 257 2.70 2.16 -27.42
CA ASP A 257 1.39 2.80 -27.35
C ASP A 257 1.09 3.45 -25.99
N VAL A 258 1.67 2.96 -24.90
CA VAL A 258 1.29 3.35 -23.54
C VAL A 258 2.50 3.79 -22.73
N ALA A 259 2.38 4.91 -22.03
CA ALA A 259 3.43 5.43 -21.15
C ALA A 259 2.88 5.75 -19.77
N TYR A 260 3.65 5.36 -18.74
CA TYR A 260 3.52 5.82 -17.36
C TYR A 260 4.81 6.55 -17.00
N VAL A 261 4.74 7.83 -16.72
CA VAL A 261 5.92 8.66 -16.46
C VAL A 261 5.76 9.40 -15.14
N TRP A 262 6.61 9.03 -14.19
CA TRP A 262 6.71 9.73 -12.91
C TRP A 262 7.38 11.07 -13.08
N HIS A 263 6.97 12.04 -12.28
CA HIS A 263 7.54 13.39 -12.33
C HIS A 263 7.37 14.11 -11.00
N GLY A 264 8.22 15.12 -10.77
CA GLY A 264 8.02 16.07 -9.70
C GLY A 264 6.73 16.87 -9.94
N ALA A 265 5.95 17.11 -8.88
CA ALA A 265 4.65 17.79 -9.01
C ALA A 265 4.76 19.21 -9.59
N LEU A 266 5.92 19.89 -9.39
CA LEU A 266 6.17 21.22 -9.95
C LEU A 266 6.58 21.21 -11.44
N HIS A 267 6.87 20.05 -12.01
CA HIS A 267 7.30 19.88 -13.39
C HIS A 267 6.33 19.03 -14.21
N GLY A 268 5.09 18.90 -13.74
CA GLY A 268 4.06 18.14 -14.44
C GLY A 268 3.71 18.69 -15.82
N ASP A 269 3.78 20.00 -15.98
CA ASP A 269 3.58 20.72 -17.25
C ASP A 269 4.70 20.41 -18.26
N VAL A 270 5.96 20.45 -17.83
CA VAL A 270 7.13 20.13 -18.67
C VAL A 270 7.04 18.70 -19.18
N VAL A 271 6.87 17.73 -18.26
CA VAL A 271 6.80 16.30 -18.62
C VAL A 271 5.55 16.00 -19.46
N GLY A 272 4.42 16.62 -19.14
CA GLY A 272 3.20 16.51 -19.97
C GLY A 272 3.40 17.07 -21.37
N GLY A 273 4.05 18.23 -21.50
CA GLY A 273 4.40 18.84 -22.77
C GLY A 273 5.35 17.98 -23.60
N ASP A 274 6.35 17.35 -22.95
CA ASP A 274 7.29 16.43 -23.62
C ASP A 274 6.59 15.18 -24.18
N LEU A 275 5.68 14.57 -23.38
CA LEU A 275 4.89 13.45 -23.83
C LEU A 275 4.00 13.81 -25.02
N THR A 276 3.33 14.97 -24.94
CA THR A 276 2.47 15.47 -26.03
C THR A 276 3.30 15.71 -27.28
N ALA A 277 4.48 16.31 -27.16
CA ALA A 277 5.39 16.53 -28.30
C ALA A 277 5.91 15.23 -28.92
N CYS A 278 5.91 14.11 -28.14
CA CYS A 278 6.23 12.76 -28.62
C CYS A 278 5.00 12.00 -29.18
N GLY A 279 3.85 12.68 -29.34
CA GLY A 279 2.64 12.10 -29.92
C GLY A 279 1.80 11.30 -28.93
N PHE A 280 1.87 11.61 -27.64
CA PHE A 280 1.02 11.00 -26.62
C PHE A 280 -0.11 11.94 -26.19
N GLU A 281 -1.30 11.38 -25.95
CA GLU A 281 -2.39 12.05 -25.25
C GLU A 281 -2.34 11.71 -23.76
N LEU A 282 -2.36 12.73 -22.90
CA LEU A 282 -2.45 12.56 -21.47
C LEU A 282 -3.86 12.11 -21.12
N ARG A 283 -4.01 10.92 -20.53
CA ARG A 283 -5.32 10.33 -20.17
C ARG A 283 -5.69 10.52 -18.71
N ALA A 284 -4.72 10.45 -17.81
CA ALA A 284 -4.93 10.65 -16.39
C ALA A 284 -3.61 11.01 -15.68
N GLN A 285 -3.72 11.78 -14.60
CA GLN A 285 -2.65 11.95 -13.65
C GLN A 285 -2.92 11.07 -12.42
N ILE A 286 -2.00 10.16 -12.15
CA ILE A 286 -2.07 9.26 -11.00
C ILE A 286 -1.27 9.89 -9.87
N VAL A 287 -1.84 9.89 -8.65
CA VAL A 287 -1.24 10.48 -7.45
C VAL A 287 -0.99 9.37 -6.44
N TRP A 288 0.28 9.15 -6.11
CA TRP A 288 0.66 8.26 -5.01
C TRP A 288 0.86 9.07 -3.74
N THR A 289 -0.04 8.90 -2.77
CA THR A 289 0.08 9.50 -1.45
C THR A 289 0.95 8.63 -0.55
N LYS A 290 2.10 9.15 -0.15
CA LYS A 290 3.05 8.44 0.74
C LYS A 290 2.52 8.37 2.17
N PRO A 291 2.86 7.31 2.93
CA PRO A 291 2.50 7.22 4.35
C PRO A 291 3.14 8.35 5.17
N HIS A 292 4.37 8.74 4.81
CA HIS A 292 5.11 9.81 5.46
C HIS A 292 5.39 10.96 4.47
N PHE A 293 5.43 12.18 4.97
CA PHE A 293 5.83 13.34 4.16
C PHE A 293 7.36 13.41 4.02
N THR A 294 7.82 13.97 2.92
CA THR A 294 9.23 14.32 2.74
C THR A 294 9.46 15.73 3.30
N LEU A 295 10.33 15.83 4.30
CA LEU A 295 10.69 17.13 4.86
C LEU A 295 11.26 18.04 3.76
N SER A 296 10.65 19.19 3.55
CA SER A 296 11.07 20.20 2.58
C SER A 296 11.37 21.53 3.29
N ARG A 297 12.01 22.45 2.56
CA ARG A 297 12.30 23.82 3.07
C ARG A 297 11.11 24.76 2.95
N GLY A 298 10.04 24.35 2.25
CA GLY A 298 8.84 25.17 2.04
C GLY A 298 7.86 25.10 3.20
N HIS A 299 6.79 25.89 3.10
CA HIS A 299 5.70 25.90 4.07
C HIS A 299 4.88 24.61 4.07
N TYR A 300 4.86 23.90 2.93
CA TYR A 300 4.19 22.63 2.76
C TYR A 300 5.19 21.52 2.49
N HIS A 301 5.01 20.37 3.15
CA HIS A 301 5.82 19.20 2.95
C HIS A 301 5.17 18.26 1.94
N TRP A 302 5.96 17.78 0.98
CA TRP A 302 5.50 16.87 -0.06
C TRP A 302 5.13 15.51 0.54
N ARG A 303 3.89 15.10 0.30
CA ARG A 303 3.36 13.80 0.76
C ARG A 303 2.87 12.94 -0.40
N HIS A 304 3.09 13.35 -1.62
CA HIS A 304 2.67 12.60 -2.80
C HIS A 304 3.71 12.68 -3.91
N GLU A 305 3.61 11.73 -4.85
CA GLU A 305 4.26 11.77 -6.15
C GLU A 305 3.22 11.61 -7.24
N THR A 306 3.50 12.17 -8.39
CA THR A 306 2.60 12.20 -9.53
C THR A 306 3.17 11.41 -10.70
N CYS A 307 2.29 10.78 -11.47
CA CYS A 307 2.63 9.99 -12.63
C CYS A 307 1.63 10.27 -13.76
N TRP A 308 2.12 10.64 -14.92
CA TRP A 308 1.28 10.72 -16.10
C TRP A 308 1.00 9.33 -16.67
N TYR A 309 -0.28 9.00 -16.89
CA TYR A 309 -0.73 7.93 -17.74
C TYR A 309 -1.07 8.53 -19.10
N ALA A 310 -0.36 8.10 -20.13
CA ALA A 310 -0.48 8.63 -21.48
C ALA A 310 -0.60 7.50 -22.49
N VAL A 311 -1.34 7.76 -23.56
CA VAL A 311 -1.58 6.80 -24.66
C VAL A 311 -1.24 7.51 -25.97
N ARG A 312 -0.53 6.84 -26.86
CA ARG A 312 -0.18 7.41 -28.15
C ARG A 312 -1.43 7.77 -28.94
N GLU A 313 -1.41 8.92 -29.61
CA GLU A 313 -2.52 9.43 -30.39
C GLU A 313 -3.02 8.40 -31.39
N GLY A 314 -4.34 8.20 -31.45
CA GLY A 314 -4.98 7.21 -32.32
C GLY A 314 -4.79 5.75 -31.89
N LYS A 315 -4.16 5.47 -30.74
CA LYS A 315 -3.94 4.10 -30.26
C LYS A 315 -4.82 3.76 -29.05
N ALA A 316 -4.95 2.46 -28.78
CA ALA A 316 -5.67 1.95 -27.62
C ALA A 316 -4.75 1.89 -26.39
N GLY A 317 -5.32 2.11 -25.20
CA GLY A 317 -4.59 2.00 -23.93
C GLY A 317 -4.32 0.57 -23.47
N HIS A 318 -4.76 -0.45 -24.19
CA HIS A 318 -4.61 -1.89 -23.89
C HIS A 318 -4.98 -2.25 -22.45
N TRP A 319 -5.99 -1.54 -21.89
CA TRP A 319 -6.39 -1.67 -20.52
C TRP A 319 -7.01 -3.05 -20.23
N GLN A 320 -6.41 -3.80 -19.29
CA GLN A 320 -6.87 -5.11 -18.84
C GLN A 320 -7.54 -5.07 -17.45
N GLY A 321 -7.50 -3.92 -16.79
CA GLY A 321 -8.12 -3.73 -15.49
C GLY A 321 -9.62 -3.44 -15.57
N GLY A 322 -10.33 -3.65 -14.47
CA GLY A 322 -11.73 -3.22 -14.33
C GLY A 322 -11.87 -1.70 -14.18
N ARG A 323 -13.11 -1.22 -13.99
CA ARG A 323 -13.43 0.20 -13.83
C ARG A 323 -13.38 0.72 -12.39
N LYS A 324 -12.81 -0.07 -11.45
CA LYS A 324 -12.75 0.27 -10.02
C LYS A 324 -11.48 1.04 -9.63
N GLN A 325 -10.50 1.18 -10.51
CA GLN A 325 -9.27 1.91 -10.23
C GLN A 325 -9.55 3.42 -10.16
N THR A 326 -8.89 4.08 -9.22
CA THR A 326 -8.93 5.53 -9.04
C THR A 326 -7.55 6.13 -9.31
N THR A 327 -7.50 7.42 -9.63
CA THR A 327 -6.23 8.14 -9.84
C THR A 327 -5.49 8.44 -8.55
N GLY A 328 -6.11 8.29 -7.38
CA GLY A 328 -5.48 8.50 -6.07
C GLY A 328 -5.33 7.20 -5.30
N GLY A 329 -4.15 6.93 -4.74
CA GLY A 329 -3.88 5.75 -3.93
C GLY A 329 -2.87 5.99 -2.82
N ARG A 330 -3.07 5.32 -1.67
CA ARG A 330 -2.10 5.33 -0.56
C ARG A 330 -1.02 4.26 -0.70
N SER A 331 -1.13 3.40 -1.70
CA SER A 331 -0.18 2.32 -1.94
C SER A 331 0.37 2.40 -3.37
N PRO A 332 1.67 2.21 -3.56
CA PRO A 332 2.25 2.03 -4.89
C PRO A 332 1.68 0.80 -5.62
N ILE A 333 0.96 -0.07 -4.90
CA ILE A 333 0.28 -1.26 -5.42
C ILE A 333 -0.77 -0.90 -6.47
N THR A 334 -1.47 0.22 -6.37
CA THR A 334 -2.48 0.64 -7.36
C THR A 334 -1.86 0.79 -8.76
N ILE A 335 -0.64 1.33 -8.81
CA ILE A 335 0.11 1.46 -10.06
C ILE A 335 0.69 0.11 -10.49
N ARG A 336 1.16 -0.72 -9.54
CA ARG A 336 1.56 -2.10 -9.82
C ARG A 336 0.43 -2.93 -10.46
N LEU A 337 -0.81 -2.78 -10.00
CA LEU A 337 -1.96 -3.49 -10.56
C LEU A 337 -2.27 -3.02 -11.98
N ALA A 338 -2.19 -1.72 -12.26
CA ALA A 338 -2.35 -1.19 -13.61
C ALA A 338 -1.25 -1.71 -14.57
N ILE A 339 -0.01 -1.75 -14.11
CA ILE A 339 1.13 -2.25 -14.88
C ILE A 339 1.07 -3.78 -15.03
N ASN A 340 0.73 -4.52 -13.97
CA ASN A 340 0.59 -5.98 -14.03
C ASN A 340 -0.60 -6.41 -14.89
N SER A 341 -1.69 -5.67 -14.91
CA SER A 341 -2.82 -5.94 -15.81
C SER A 341 -2.44 -5.71 -17.27
N ALA A 342 -1.65 -4.68 -17.56
CA ALA A 342 -1.12 -4.43 -18.91
C ALA A 342 -0.10 -5.50 -19.37
N SER A 343 0.60 -6.17 -18.43
CA SER A 343 1.59 -7.22 -18.74
C SER A 343 1.01 -8.64 -18.82
N ARG A 344 -0.26 -8.87 -18.43
CA ARG A 344 -0.94 -10.17 -18.48
C ARG A 344 -1.74 -10.43 -19.76
N VAL A 345 -1.45 -9.71 -20.84
CA VAL A 345 -1.98 -10.04 -22.16
C VAL A 345 -1.29 -11.31 -22.64
N GLY A 346 -1.87 -12.48 -22.39
CA GLY A 346 -1.35 -13.70 -22.98
C GLY A 346 -1.55 -15.03 -22.28
N ASP A 347 -2.64 -15.24 -21.52
CA ASP A 347 -3.07 -16.57 -21.10
C ASP A 347 -4.30 -17.06 -21.91
N THR A 348 -4.23 -16.95 -23.20
CA THR A 348 -4.96 -17.82 -24.14
C THR A 348 -3.96 -18.49 -25.05
N PRO A 349 -4.13 -19.79 -25.39
CA PRO A 349 -3.15 -20.51 -26.17
C PRO A 349 -3.27 -20.12 -27.66
N ARG A 350 -2.80 -18.95 -28.03
CA ARG A 350 -2.55 -18.55 -29.40
C ARG A 350 -1.32 -17.66 -29.48
N LYS A 351 -0.33 -18.20 -30.18
CA LYS A 351 0.96 -17.62 -30.56
C LYS A 351 0.86 -16.14 -30.93
N SER A 352 1.15 -15.23 -30.00
CA SER A 352 1.64 -13.90 -30.33
C SER A 352 2.56 -13.42 -29.18
N ARG A 353 3.80 -13.18 -29.52
CA ARG A 353 4.84 -12.66 -28.64
C ARG A 353 4.52 -11.19 -28.33
N SER A 354 4.15 -10.85 -27.11
CA SER A 354 4.04 -9.47 -26.67
C SER A 354 5.17 -9.15 -25.69
N SER A 355 5.93 -8.12 -26.01
CA SER A 355 7.02 -7.62 -25.18
C SER A 355 6.55 -6.35 -24.46
N ALA A 356 6.72 -6.29 -23.14
CA ALA A 356 6.53 -5.08 -22.34
C ALA A 356 7.89 -4.53 -21.92
N CYS A 357 8.09 -3.23 -22.09
CA CYS A 357 9.29 -2.53 -21.65
C CYS A 357 8.95 -1.68 -20.43
N ALA A 358 9.64 -1.89 -19.32
CA ALA A 358 9.52 -1.07 -18.14
C ALA A 358 10.83 -0.30 -17.92
N VAL A 359 10.71 1.01 -17.79
CA VAL A 359 11.82 1.90 -17.45
C VAL A 359 11.67 2.28 -15.98
N ARG A 360 12.67 2.00 -15.18
CA ARG A 360 12.68 2.36 -13.78
C ARG A 360 13.94 3.17 -13.48
N SER A 361 13.82 4.40 -13.01
CA SER A 361 14.91 5.09 -12.35
C SER A 361 14.83 4.76 -10.86
N SER A 362 15.89 4.25 -10.29
CA SER A 362 16.00 4.10 -8.84
C SER A 362 16.85 5.25 -8.29
N THR A 363 16.26 6.15 -7.56
CA THR A 363 16.96 7.04 -6.64
C THR A 363 17.40 6.24 -5.43
N THR A 364 18.37 5.35 -5.61
CA THR A 364 19.10 4.77 -4.47
C THR A 364 20.45 5.48 -4.39
N ALA A 365 20.56 6.31 -3.41
CA ALA A 365 21.69 7.11 -3.12
C ALA A 365 22.78 6.27 -2.44
N GLY A 366 23.82 5.98 -3.15
CA GLY A 366 25.06 5.42 -2.64
C GLY A 366 26.13 5.43 -3.71
N ARG A 367 27.22 6.18 -3.51
CA ARG A 367 28.44 6.34 -4.28
C ARG A 367 28.28 6.19 -5.80
N ALA A 368 28.39 7.31 -6.51
CA ALA A 368 28.15 7.48 -7.93
C ALA A 368 26.68 7.23 -8.31
N SER A 369 25.85 8.26 -8.11
CA SER A 369 24.48 8.27 -8.56
C SER A 369 24.44 8.32 -10.09
N TRP A 370 24.40 7.16 -10.70
CA TRP A 370 24.01 7.04 -12.09
C TRP A 370 22.47 7.20 -12.13
N SER A 371 21.98 8.19 -12.85
CA SER A 371 20.57 8.20 -13.23
C SER A 371 20.38 7.06 -14.23
N THR A 372 20.03 5.91 -13.71
CA THR A 372 19.81 4.73 -14.54
C THR A 372 18.35 4.68 -14.89
N THR A 373 18.00 5.11 -16.08
CA THR A 373 16.73 4.75 -16.68
C THR A 373 16.82 3.28 -17.06
N ARG A 374 16.18 2.40 -16.31
CA ARG A 374 16.21 0.96 -16.59
C ARG A 374 15.10 0.60 -17.55
N PHE A 375 15.47 0.15 -18.73
CA PHE A 375 14.54 -0.51 -19.65
C PHE A 375 14.47 -1.99 -19.26
N SER A 376 13.33 -2.45 -18.76
CA SER A 376 13.08 -3.87 -18.56
C SER A 376 12.19 -4.38 -19.69
N VAL A 377 12.76 -5.17 -20.59
CA VAL A 377 12.01 -5.81 -21.68
C VAL A 377 11.70 -7.24 -21.27
N ARG A 378 10.44 -7.57 -21.09
CA ARG A 378 10.01 -8.96 -20.94
C ARG A 378 9.66 -9.52 -22.34
N ALA A 379 10.56 -10.30 -22.92
CA ALA A 379 10.26 -11.13 -24.08
C ALA A 379 9.75 -12.49 -23.55
N ARG A 380 8.53 -12.88 -23.87
CA ARG A 380 8.15 -14.29 -23.79
C ARG A 380 8.50 -14.95 -25.12
N ALA A 381 9.26 -16.02 -25.05
CA ALA A 381 9.49 -16.94 -26.17
C ALA A 381 8.21 -17.70 -26.51
#